data_fa74de0fc4ea41bdbb0a63d5717ea1b5
#
_entry.id   fa74de0fc4ea41bdbb0a63d5717ea1b5
#
_cell.length_a   1.000
_cell.length_b   1.000
_cell.length_c   1.000
_cell.angle_alpha   90.00
_cell.angle_beta   90.00
_cell.angle_gamma   90.00
#
_symmetry.space_group_name_H-M   'P 1'
#
loop_
_entity.id
_entity.type
_entity.pdbx_description
1 polymer ?
#
loop_
_entity_poly.entity_id
_entity_poly.type
_entity_poly.pdbx_seq_one_letter_code
_entity_poly.pdbx_strand_id
1 'polypeptide(L)'
;MNKVKKSTLIRLAVCVGIIAIAIPIAYATGVFQGSLFKNVKINGQTIVKLIVMVAGVLAVEATATFILGLLEPKNHRIRSIISIVSSLLKYIAVIVILCWGLTIIGVNVSTIVASVGIVALIVGFSAESLIADVVTGAFMIFENQYNVGDIVEVDGFRGTVTSIGIRTTCITDPGDNVKIVNNSAMKNILNRSDKLSRSVSHISIPYGTDIEKLEERIPGMMAEIYENHRDVMKKEPVYLGVQELADSAVVLRFVVNVDEKDIYSGARILNHDLLLQFRRAGVECPFPQLDVHTDK
;
A
#
# COMPACT_ATOMS: atom_id res chain seq x y z
N MET A 1 -22.76 14.08 -29.02
CA MET A 1 -23.67 13.01 -28.55
C MET A 1 -24.26 12.11 -29.64
N ASN A 2 -24.44 12.58 -30.89
CA ASN A 2 -25.09 11.78 -31.95
C ASN A 2 -24.25 10.72 -32.69
N LYS A 3 -22.91 10.85 -32.76
CA LYS A 3 -22.06 9.89 -33.49
C LYS A 3 -21.86 8.53 -32.74
N VAL A 4 -21.81 8.55 -31.44
CA VAL A 4 -21.61 7.32 -30.60
C VAL A 4 -22.88 6.46 -30.61
N LYS A 5 -24.08 7.07 -30.50
CA LYS A 5 -25.33 6.36 -30.57
C LYS A 5 -25.55 5.68 -31.94
N LYS A 6 -25.14 6.34 -33.03
CA LYS A 6 -25.28 5.78 -34.40
C LYS A 6 -24.38 4.58 -34.63
N SER A 7 -23.15 4.60 -34.13
CA SER A 7 -22.20 3.50 -34.25
C SER A 7 -22.63 2.27 -33.44
N THR A 8 -23.20 2.46 -32.25
CA THR A 8 -23.70 1.36 -31.41
C THR A 8 -24.94 0.71 -32.02
N LEU A 9 -25.85 1.51 -32.54
CA LEU A 9 -27.04 1.02 -33.25
C LEU A 9 -26.68 0.24 -34.52
N ILE A 10 -25.71 0.70 -35.29
CA ILE A 10 -25.22 0.01 -36.49
C ILE A 10 -24.56 -1.33 -36.11
N ARG A 11 -23.77 -1.38 -35.07
CA ARG A 11 -23.15 -2.64 -34.58
C ARG A 11 -24.20 -3.64 -34.11
N LEU A 12 -25.21 -3.17 -33.37
CA LEU A 12 -26.31 -4.00 -32.91
C LEU A 12 -27.15 -4.54 -34.11
N ALA A 13 -27.45 -3.70 -35.12
CA ALA A 13 -28.14 -4.11 -36.32
C ALA A 13 -27.31 -5.14 -37.13
N VAL A 14 -25.99 -4.96 -37.23
CA VAL A 14 -25.10 -5.91 -37.90
C VAL A 14 -25.05 -7.24 -37.13
N CYS A 15 -24.95 -7.24 -35.81
CA CYS A 15 -24.98 -8.47 -35.01
C CYS A 15 -26.32 -9.21 -35.15
N VAL A 16 -27.43 -8.48 -35.06
CA VAL A 16 -28.78 -9.07 -35.29
C VAL A 16 -28.90 -9.63 -36.72
N GLY A 17 -28.39 -8.94 -37.72
CA GLY A 17 -28.35 -9.38 -39.11
C GLY A 17 -27.52 -10.67 -39.29
N ILE A 18 -26.36 -10.74 -38.70
CA ILE A 18 -25.48 -11.94 -38.72
C ILE A 18 -26.20 -13.12 -38.05
N ILE A 19 -26.82 -12.92 -36.88
CA ILE A 19 -27.58 -13.94 -36.17
C ILE A 19 -28.79 -14.41 -37.00
N ALA A 20 -29.51 -13.49 -37.62
CA ALA A 20 -30.68 -13.78 -38.48
C ALA A 20 -30.31 -14.61 -39.73
N ILE A 21 -29.09 -14.47 -40.24
CA ILE A 21 -28.57 -15.26 -41.36
C ILE A 21 -27.95 -16.57 -40.89
N ALA A 22 -27.24 -16.57 -39.78
CA ALA A 22 -26.55 -17.74 -39.24
C ALA A 22 -27.52 -18.85 -38.75
N ILE A 23 -28.65 -18.47 -38.15
CA ILE A 23 -29.65 -19.42 -37.64
C ILE A 23 -30.26 -20.29 -38.76
N PRO A 24 -30.77 -19.74 -39.90
CA PRO A 24 -31.27 -20.56 -40.99
C PRO A 24 -30.22 -21.45 -41.63
N ILE A 25 -28.98 -20.94 -41.78
CA ILE A 25 -27.87 -21.74 -42.31
C ILE A 25 -27.50 -22.91 -41.38
N ALA A 26 -27.42 -22.66 -40.09
CA ALA A 26 -27.14 -23.67 -39.10
C ALA A 26 -28.27 -24.72 -39.04
N TYR A 27 -29.51 -24.33 -39.25
CA TYR A 27 -30.65 -25.28 -39.39
C TYR A 27 -30.56 -26.13 -40.67
N ALA A 28 -30.25 -25.49 -41.79
CA ALA A 28 -30.12 -26.16 -43.11
C ALA A 28 -28.89 -27.12 -43.16
N THR A 29 -27.79 -26.81 -42.45
CA THR A 29 -26.57 -27.62 -42.41
C THR A 29 -26.58 -28.75 -41.37
N GLY A 30 -27.71 -28.91 -40.63
CA GLY A 30 -27.83 -29.96 -39.60
C GLY A 30 -26.98 -29.72 -38.36
N VAL A 31 -26.38 -28.55 -38.18
CA VAL A 31 -25.58 -28.19 -36.98
C VAL A 31 -26.41 -28.33 -35.71
N PHE A 32 -27.74 -28.19 -35.81
CA PHE A 32 -28.68 -28.36 -34.68
C PHE A 32 -29.02 -29.84 -34.37
N GLN A 33 -28.52 -30.79 -35.14
CA GLN A 33 -28.73 -32.23 -34.86
C GLN A 33 -27.77 -32.80 -33.81
N GLY A 34 -26.79 -32.01 -33.30
CA GLY A 34 -25.93 -32.39 -32.23
C GLY A 34 -26.65 -32.44 -30.87
N SER A 35 -26.06 -33.15 -29.91
CA SER A 35 -26.61 -33.32 -28.54
C SER A 35 -26.92 -32.00 -27.80
N LEU A 36 -26.27 -30.90 -28.17
CA LEU A 36 -26.44 -29.58 -27.59
C LEU A 36 -27.80 -28.94 -27.89
N PHE A 37 -28.45 -29.33 -29.03
CA PHE A 37 -29.69 -28.68 -29.52
C PHE A 37 -30.91 -29.57 -29.46
N LYS A 38 -30.80 -30.77 -28.86
CA LYS A 38 -31.82 -31.80 -28.85
C LYS A 38 -33.16 -31.40 -28.22
N ASN A 39 -33.15 -30.32 -27.40
CA ASN A 39 -34.32 -29.84 -26.64
C ASN A 39 -34.77 -28.43 -27.02
N VAL A 40 -34.35 -27.91 -28.18
CA VAL A 40 -34.72 -26.54 -28.58
C VAL A 40 -36.22 -26.46 -28.84
N LYS A 41 -36.96 -25.65 -28.05
CA LYS A 41 -38.37 -25.41 -28.16
C LYS A 41 -38.62 -23.88 -28.20
N ILE A 42 -39.05 -23.37 -29.33
CA ILE A 42 -39.39 -21.95 -29.47
C ILE A 42 -40.89 -21.83 -29.44
N ASN A 43 -41.44 -21.52 -28.27
CA ASN A 43 -42.87 -21.24 -28.08
C ASN A 43 -43.06 -19.73 -27.75
N GLY A 44 -44.29 -19.22 -27.86
CA GLY A 44 -44.59 -17.84 -27.48
C GLY A 44 -44.12 -17.48 -26.05
N GLN A 45 -44.21 -18.42 -25.12
CA GLN A 45 -43.69 -18.25 -23.76
C GLN A 45 -42.17 -18.11 -23.70
N THR A 46 -41.42 -18.82 -24.57
CA THR A 46 -39.97 -18.72 -24.70
C THR A 46 -39.54 -17.33 -25.16
N ILE A 47 -40.28 -16.76 -26.14
CA ILE A 47 -40.04 -15.42 -26.66
C ILE A 47 -40.26 -14.37 -25.57
N VAL A 48 -41.35 -14.46 -24.81
CA VAL A 48 -41.61 -13.53 -23.69
C VAL A 48 -40.53 -13.61 -22.63
N LYS A 49 -40.12 -14.82 -22.24
CA LYS A 49 -39.01 -15.02 -21.28
C LYS A 49 -37.70 -14.39 -21.77
N LEU A 50 -37.39 -14.54 -23.06
CA LEU A 50 -36.20 -13.95 -23.68
C LEU A 50 -36.23 -12.43 -23.63
N ILE A 51 -37.37 -11.83 -24.00
CA ILE A 51 -37.53 -10.37 -23.94
C ILE A 51 -37.36 -9.83 -22.52
N VAL A 52 -38.05 -10.47 -21.57
CA VAL A 52 -37.94 -10.07 -20.15
C VAL A 52 -36.52 -10.20 -19.62
N MET A 53 -35.81 -11.30 -19.95
CA MET A 53 -34.43 -11.50 -19.54
C MET A 53 -33.49 -10.44 -20.14
N VAL A 54 -33.57 -10.19 -21.46
CA VAL A 54 -32.76 -9.18 -22.13
C VAL A 54 -33.03 -7.79 -21.56
N ALA A 55 -34.33 -7.42 -21.39
CA ALA A 55 -34.72 -6.16 -20.77
C ALA A 55 -34.18 -6.03 -19.35
N GLY A 56 -34.22 -7.11 -18.54
CA GLY A 56 -33.71 -7.12 -17.18
C GLY A 56 -32.17 -6.92 -17.11
N VAL A 57 -31.42 -7.65 -17.95
CA VAL A 57 -29.93 -7.51 -17.99
C VAL A 57 -29.54 -6.11 -18.48
N LEU A 58 -30.20 -5.59 -19.51
CA LEU A 58 -29.93 -4.23 -20.00
C LEU A 58 -30.32 -3.15 -18.99
N ALA A 59 -31.40 -3.36 -18.23
CA ALA A 59 -31.77 -2.45 -17.14
C ALA A 59 -30.71 -2.39 -16.04
N VAL A 60 -30.17 -3.54 -15.64
CA VAL A 60 -29.07 -3.62 -14.65
C VAL A 60 -27.82 -2.94 -15.19
N GLU A 61 -27.42 -3.22 -16.45
CA GLU A 61 -26.28 -2.57 -17.11
C GLU A 61 -26.46 -1.06 -17.21
N ALA A 62 -27.65 -0.61 -17.64
CA ALA A 62 -27.97 0.81 -17.77
C ALA A 62 -27.94 1.52 -16.41
N THR A 63 -28.46 0.88 -15.36
CA THR A 63 -28.44 1.43 -14.01
C THR A 63 -27.01 1.54 -13.48
N ALA A 64 -26.19 0.50 -13.65
CA ALA A 64 -24.80 0.51 -13.23
C ALA A 64 -23.99 1.59 -13.97
N THR A 65 -24.16 1.70 -15.29
CA THR A 65 -23.48 2.74 -16.10
C THR A 65 -23.99 4.15 -15.80
N PHE A 66 -25.27 4.30 -15.44
CA PHE A 66 -25.83 5.57 -14.98
C PHE A 66 -25.22 6.01 -13.64
N ILE A 67 -25.12 5.10 -12.66
CA ILE A 67 -24.48 5.38 -11.36
C ILE A 67 -23.01 5.78 -11.56
N LEU A 68 -22.26 5.07 -12.41
CA LEU A 68 -20.90 5.43 -12.76
C LEU A 68 -20.82 6.81 -13.44
N GLY A 69 -21.80 7.16 -14.25
CA GLY A 69 -21.92 8.46 -14.91
C GLY A 69 -22.21 9.62 -13.97
N LEU A 70 -22.88 9.36 -12.81
CA LEU A 70 -23.12 10.40 -11.79
C LEU A 70 -21.86 10.85 -11.09
N LEU A 71 -20.81 10.04 -11.12
CA LEU A 71 -19.51 10.36 -10.49
C LEU A 71 -18.72 11.43 -11.25
N GLU A 72 -19.27 12.08 -12.28
CA GLU A 72 -18.64 13.09 -13.17
C GLU A 72 -17.27 13.61 -12.69
N PRO A 73 -16.17 12.91 -12.95
CA PRO A 73 -14.88 13.37 -12.46
C PRO A 73 -14.35 14.49 -13.33
N LYS A 74 -13.92 15.57 -12.71
CA LYS A 74 -13.20 16.67 -13.38
C LYS A 74 -11.84 16.20 -13.97
N ASN A 75 -11.29 15.11 -13.47
CA ASN A 75 -10.02 14.54 -13.89
C ASN A 75 -10.16 13.61 -15.10
N HIS A 76 -9.40 13.87 -16.15
CA HIS A 76 -9.33 13.03 -17.36
C HIS A 76 -8.99 11.56 -17.07
N ARG A 77 -8.10 11.29 -16.09
CA ARG A 77 -7.69 9.93 -15.70
C ARG A 77 -8.85 9.11 -15.15
N ILE A 78 -9.67 9.69 -14.26
CA ILE A 78 -10.81 9.01 -13.65
C ILE A 78 -11.90 8.77 -14.71
N ARG A 79 -12.10 9.70 -15.64
CA ARG A 79 -13.03 9.52 -16.77
C ARG A 79 -12.64 8.33 -17.66
N SER A 80 -11.35 8.15 -17.93
CA SER A 80 -10.86 7.00 -18.68
C SER A 80 -11.12 5.68 -17.95
N ILE A 81 -10.90 5.63 -16.64
CA ILE A 81 -11.18 4.44 -15.80
C ILE A 81 -12.68 4.10 -15.84
N ILE A 82 -13.57 5.08 -15.67
CA ILE A 82 -15.02 4.88 -15.74
C ILE A 82 -15.42 4.36 -17.12
N SER A 83 -14.83 4.86 -18.19
CA SER A 83 -15.08 4.38 -19.55
C SER A 83 -14.67 2.91 -19.73
N ILE A 84 -13.53 2.51 -19.20
CA ILE A 84 -13.06 1.12 -19.24
C ILE A 84 -14.00 0.21 -18.46
N VAL A 85 -14.37 0.59 -17.23
CA VAL A 85 -15.30 -0.19 -16.37
C VAL A 85 -16.67 -0.31 -17.04
N SER A 86 -17.20 0.77 -17.62
CA SER A 86 -18.46 0.75 -18.35
C SER A 86 -18.41 -0.17 -19.58
N SER A 87 -17.28 -0.21 -20.28
CA SER A 87 -17.09 -1.12 -21.42
C SER A 87 -17.02 -2.57 -20.96
N LEU A 88 -16.34 -2.85 -19.85
CA LEU A 88 -16.28 -4.18 -19.26
C LEU A 88 -17.66 -4.68 -18.84
N LEU A 89 -18.47 -3.85 -18.18
CA LEU A 89 -19.84 -4.17 -17.81
C LEU A 89 -20.71 -4.54 -19.05
N LYS A 90 -20.53 -3.84 -20.17
CA LYS A 90 -21.22 -4.15 -21.42
C LYS A 90 -20.83 -5.52 -21.97
N TYR A 91 -19.54 -5.85 -21.97
CA TYR A 91 -19.08 -7.17 -22.41
C TYR A 91 -19.62 -8.31 -21.52
N ILE A 92 -19.63 -8.10 -20.21
CA ILE A 92 -20.22 -9.06 -19.26
C ILE A 92 -21.73 -9.21 -19.53
N ALA A 93 -22.47 -8.12 -19.72
CA ALA A 93 -23.88 -8.17 -20.04
C ALA A 93 -24.16 -8.95 -21.32
N VAL A 94 -23.34 -8.77 -22.38
CA VAL A 94 -23.48 -9.54 -23.64
C VAL A 94 -23.25 -11.03 -23.39
N ILE A 95 -22.22 -11.41 -22.64
CA ILE A 95 -21.94 -12.83 -22.32
C ILE A 95 -23.11 -13.44 -21.53
N VAL A 96 -23.64 -12.73 -20.54
CA VAL A 96 -24.80 -13.17 -19.74
C VAL A 96 -26.03 -13.35 -20.62
N ILE A 97 -26.33 -12.38 -21.50
CA ILE A 97 -27.47 -12.46 -22.44
C ILE A 97 -27.32 -13.67 -23.36
N LEU A 98 -26.13 -13.92 -23.89
CA LEU A 98 -25.90 -15.05 -24.78
C LEU A 98 -26.06 -16.39 -24.03
N CYS A 99 -25.40 -16.58 -22.91
CA CYS A 99 -25.47 -17.84 -22.15
C CYS A 99 -26.90 -18.11 -21.62
N TRP A 100 -27.51 -17.11 -20.99
CA TRP A 100 -28.85 -17.26 -20.42
C TRP A 100 -29.93 -17.38 -21.52
N GLY A 101 -29.79 -16.63 -22.61
CA GLY A 101 -30.68 -16.70 -23.77
C GLY A 101 -30.65 -18.10 -24.41
N LEU A 102 -29.47 -18.68 -24.61
CA LEU A 102 -29.31 -20.05 -25.10
C LEU A 102 -29.97 -21.08 -24.17
N THR A 103 -29.84 -20.91 -22.86
CA THR A 103 -30.51 -21.76 -21.87
C THR A 103 -32.03 -21.70 -21.96
N ILE A 104 -32.61 -20.50 -22.14
CA ILE A 104 -34.06 -20.31 -22.29
C ILE A 104 -34.59 -21.02 -23.54
N ILE A 105 -33.81 -21.06 -24.61
CA ILE A 105 -34.17 -21.76 -25.88
C ILE A 105 -34.04 -23.28 -25.72
N GLY A 106 -33.41 -23.78 -24.65
CA GLY A 106 -33.22 -25.23 -24.39
C GLY A 106 -31.85 -25.79 -24.83
N VAL A 107 -30.90 -24.89 -25.17
CA VAL A 107 -29.52 -25.30 -25.47
C VAL A 107 -28.76 -25.59 -24.16
N ASN A 108 -28.05 -26.71 -24.13
CA ASN A 108 -27.18 -27.00 -22.99
C ASN A 108 -25.90 -26.15 -23.05
N VAL A 109 -25.85 -25.11 -22.23
CA VAL A 109 -24.70 -24.19 -22.16
C VAL A 109 -23.67 -24.56 -21.08
N SER A 110 -23.83 -25.70 -20.41
CA SER A 110 -22.95 -26.11 -19.28
C SER A 110 -21.47 -26.05 -19.65
N THR A 111 -21.10 -26.56 -20.84
CA THR A 111 -19.72 -26.55 -21.33
C THR A 111 -19.24 -25.12 -21.59
N ILE A 112 -20.10 -24.26 -22.15
CA ILE A 112 -19.78 -22.85 -22.44
C ILE A 112 -19.56 -22.09 -21.13
N VAL A 113 -20.47 -22.25 -20.17
CA VAL A 113 -20.36 -21.63 -18.83
C VAL A 113 -19.13 -22.13 -18.10
N ALA A 114 -18.81 -23.41 -18.16
CA ALA A 114 -17.59 -23.96 -17.58
C ALA A 114 -16.34 -23.34 -18.21
N SER A 115 -16.30 -23.21 -19.53
CA SER A 115 -15.17 -22.57 -20.24
C SER A 115 -15.02 -21.09 -19.89
N VAL A 116 -16.10 -20.32 -19.81
CA VAL A 116 -16.11 -18.92 -19.35
C VAL A 116 -15.63 -18.86 -17.89
N GLY A 117 -16.03 -19.82 -17.06
CA GLY A 117 -15.57 -19.92 -15.66
C GLY A 117 -14.06 -20.11 -15.54
N ILE A 118 -13.45 -20.95 -16.40
CA ILE A 118 -11.99 -21.11 -16.45
C ILE A 118 -11.29 -19.81 -16.85
N VAL A 119 -11.79 -19.12 -17.86
CA VAL A 119 -11.25 -17.81 -18.29
C VAL A 119 -11.36 -16.80 -17.17
N ALA A 120 -12.53 -16.74 -16.50
CA ALA A 120 -12.75 -15.83 -15.37
C ALA A 120 -11.77 -16.12 -14.21
N LEU A 121 -11.46 -17.40 -13.94
CA LEU A 121 -10.50 -17.81 -12.93
C LEU A 121 -9.07 -17.37 -13.27
N ILE A 122 -8.66 -17.50 -14.54
CA ILE A 122 -7.35 -17.02 -15.01
C ILE A 122 -7.24 -15.49 -14.86
N VAL A 123 -8.28 -14.76 -15.25
CA VAL A 123 -8.34 -13.28 -15.09
C VAL A 123 -8.33 -12.92 -13.59
N GLY A 124 -9.04 -13.65 -12.75
CA GLY A 124 -9.07 -13.47 -11.30
C GLY A 124 -7.69 -13.62 -10.67
N PHE A 125 -6.97 -14.68 -10.98
CA PHE A 125 -5.58 -14.88 -10.51
C PHE A 125 -4.63 -13.79 -11.03
N SER A 126 -4.82 -13.33 -12.26
CA SER A 126 -4.03 -12.21 -12.81
C SER A 126 -4.28 -10.88 -12.08
N ALA A 127 -5.46 -10.70 -11.52
CA ALA A 127 -5.85 -9.50 -10.77
C ALA A 127 -5.63 -9.61 -9.24
N GLU A 128 -5.25 -10.77 -8.72
CA GLU A 128 -5.12 -11.05 -7.29
C GLU A 128 -4.26 -10.02 -6.55
N SER A 129 -3.07 -9.71 -7.09
CA SER A 129 -2.16 -8.74 -6.46
C SER A 129 -2.76 -7.33 -6.39
N LEU A 130 -3.53 -6.92 -7.42
CA LEU A 130 -4.19 -5.61 -7.43
C LEU A 130 -5.28 -5.54 -6.35
N ILE A 131 -6.06 -6.60 -6.20
CA ILE A 131 -7.10 -6.69 -5.16
C ILE A 131 -6.46 -6.71 -3.78
N ALA A 132 -5.39 -7.49 -3.60
CA ALA A 132 -4.63 -7.53 -2.36
C ALA A 132 -4.09 -6.15 -1.96
N ASP A 133 -3.52 -5.39 -2.91
CA ASP A 133 -3.02 -4.03 -2.66
C ASP A 133 -4.14 -3.10 -2.14
N VAL A 134 -5.31 -3.13 -2.78
CA VAL A 134 -6.46 -2.27 -2.42
C VAL A 134 -7.01 -2.65 -1.04
N VAL A 135 -7.22 -3.95 -0.81
CA VAL A 135 -7.76 -4.46 0.46
C VAL A 135 -6.79 -4.15 1.60
N THR A 136 -5.50 -4.45 1.44
CA THR A 136 -4.48 -4.16 2.45
C THR A 136 -4.39 -2.66 2.74
N GLY A 137 -4.37 -1.81 1.70
CA GLY A 137 -4.35 -0.36 1.89
C GLY A 137 -5.55 0.17 2.67
N ALA A 138 -6.75 -0.37 2.43
CA ALA A 138 -7.95 -0.02 3.19
C ALA A 138 -7.80 -0.42 4.67
N PHE A 139 -7.38 -1.66 4.95
CA PHE A 139 -7.18 -2.13 6.34
C PHE A 139 -6.10 -1.35 7.08
N MET A 140 -4.99 -1.01 6.44
CA MET A 140 -3.94 -0.19 7.06
C MET A 140 -4.46 1.16 7.56
N ILE A 141 -5.33 1.81 6.78
CA ILE A 141 -5.96 3.07 7.18
C ILE A 141 -6.96 2.82 8.34
N PHE A 142 -7.79 1.76 8.26
CA PHE A 142 -8.76 1.43 9.29
C PHE A 142 -8.11 1.08 10.64
N GLU A 143 -7.01 0.33 10.61
CA GLU A 143 -6.27 -0.08 11.79
C GLU A 143 -5.31 1.00 12.31
N ASN A 144 -5.17 2.11 11.59
CA ASN A 144 -4.26 3.20 11.94
C ASN A 144 -2.81 2.72 12.16
N GLN A 145 -2.33 1.80 11.32
CA GLN A 145 -0.99 1.22 11.47
C GLN A 145 0.10 2.26 11.27
N TYR A 146 -0.11 3.21 10.37
CA TYR A 146 0.72 4.40 10.13
C TYR A 146 -0.07 5.45 9.36
N ASN A 147 0.38 6.70 9.46
CA ASN A 147 -0.23 7.86 8.83
C ASN A 147 0.74 8.59 7.90
N VAL A 148 0.21 9.46 7.05
CA VAL A 148 1.04 10.41 6.31
C VAL A 148 1.75 11.32 7.29
N GLY A 149 3.07 11.41 7.17
CA GLY A 149 3.96 12.12 8.10
C GLY A 149 4.70 11.22 9.09
N ASP A 150 4.27 9.98 9.29
CA ASP A 150 4.99 9.03 10.14
C ASP A 150 6.30 8.59 9.48
N ILE A 151 7.30 8.33 10.31
CA ILE A 151 8.56 7.72 9.88
C ILE A 151 8.43 6.21 10.06
N VAL A 152 8.58 5.51 8.96
CA VAL A 152 8.48 4.05 8.89
C VAL A 152 9.73 3.43 8.29
N GLU A 153 9.92 2.14 8.55
CA GLU A 153 10.98 1.35 7.92
C GLU A 153 10.38 0.11 7.27
N VAL A 154 10.68 -0.08 5.98
CA VAL A 154 10.21 -1.20 5.16
C VAL A 154 11.36 -1.73 4.33
N ASP A 155 11.68 -3.03 4.50
CA ASP A 155 12.80 -3.70 3.82
C ASP A 155 14.13 -2.94 3.97
N GLY A 156 14.42 -2.45 5.19
CA GLY A 156 15.63 -1.68 5.47
C GLY A 156 15.63 -0.23 4.97
N PHE A 157 14.58 0.20 4.27
CA PHE A 157 14.42 1.59 3.84
C PHE A 157 13.63 2.37 4.88
N ARG A 158 14.27 3.35 5.51
CA ARG A 158 13.68 4.24 6.50
C ARG A 158 13.37 5.59 5.86
N GLY A 159 12.13 6.08 6.05
CA GLY A 159 11.71 7.37 5.54
C GLY A 159 10.35 7.80 6.06
N THR A 160 9.94 9.00 5.68
CA THR A 160 8.64 9.58 6.03
C THR A 160 7.59 9.17 5.01
N VAL A 161 6.42 8.72 5.47
CA VAL A 161 5.26 8.45 4.60
C VAL A 161 4.77 9.77 4.02
N THR A 162 4.91 9.94 2.71
CA THR A 162 4.49 11.16 2.00
C THR A 162 3.10 11.06 1.41
N SER A 163 2.68 9.85 1.04
CA SER A 163 1.31 9.60 0.57
C SER A 163 0.93 8.14 0.71
N ILE A 164 -0.36 7.92 1.01
CA ILE A 164 -0.99 6.59 1.01
C ILE A 164 -2.03 6.60 -0.11
N GLY A 165 -1.76 5.82 -1.16
CA GLY A 165 -2.65 5.66 -2.30
C GLY A 165 -3.51 4.39 -2.18
N ILE A 166 -4.42 4.19 -3.12
CA ILE A 166 -5.30 3.01 -3.16
C ILE A 166 -4.49 1.71 -3.25
N ARG A 167 -3.39 1.73 -4.01
CA ARG A 167 -2.56 0.56 -4.29
C ARG A 167 -1.15 0.65 -3.71
N THR A 168 -0.60 1.86 -3.57
CA THR A 168 0.80 2.07 -3.23
C THR A 168 0.94 3.12 -2.15
N THR A 169 1.93 2.94 -1.28
CA THR A 169 2.40 3.94 -0.31
C THR A 169 3.74 4.48 -0.78
N CYS A 170 3.94 5.81 -0.68
CA CYS A 170 5.20 6.48 -0.99
C CYS A 170 5.91 6.86 0.31
N ILE A 171 7.20 6.54 0.38
CA ILE A 171 8.07 6.82 1.54
C ILE A 171 9.28 7.58 1.04
N THR A 172 9.58 8.73 1.65
CA THR A 172 10.72 9.58 1.28
C THR A 172 11.77 9.56 2.37
N ASP A 173 13.01 9.27 2.02
CA ASP A 173 14.13 9.29 2.95
C ASP A 173 14.68 10.73 3.17
N PRO A 174 15.60 10.95 4.12
CA PRO A 174 16.24 12.26 4.33
C PRO A 174 17.08 12.76 3.15
N GLY A 175 17.38 11.90 2.17
CA GLY A 175 18.09 12.26 0.93
C GLY A 175 17.14 12.58 -0.22
N ASP A 176 15.83 12.75 0.05
CA ASP A 176 14.76 12.99 -0.92
C ASP A 176 14.55 11.85 -1.93
N ASN A 177 15.05 10.64 -1.64
CA ASN A 177 14.75 9.47 -2.45
C ASN A 177 13.35 8.94 -2.09
N VAL A 178 12.54 8.67 -3.12
CA VAL A 178 11.17 8.18 -2.94
C VAL A 178 11.11 6.69 -3.23
N LYS A 179 10.78 5.88 -2.22
CA LYS A 179 10.44 4.46 -2.38
C LYS A 179 8.93 4.33 -2.53
N ILE A 180 8.49 3.74 -3.64
CA ILE A 180 7.09 3.41 -3.91
C ILE A 180 6.90 1.93 -3.62
N VAL A 181 6.05 1.61 -2.64
CA VAL A 181 5.81 0.24 -2.19
C VAL A 181 4.34 -0.11 -2.42
N ASN A 182 4.07 -1.29 -2.95
CA ASN A 182 2.71 -1.81 -3.03
C ASN A 182 2.15 -2.05 -1.61
N ASN A 183 0.90 -1.69 -1.39
CA ASN A 183 0.30 -1.83 -0.06
C ASN A 183 0.33 -3.29 0.45
N SER A 184 0.14 -4.27 -0.44
CA SER A 184 0.24 -5.69 -0.08
C SER A 184 1.64 -6.15 0.33
N ALA A 185 2.69 -5.40 -0.04
CA ALA A 185 4.07 -5.65 0.35
C ALA A 185 4.46 -4.99 1.69
N MET A 186 3.62 -4.12 2.24
CA MET A 186 3.83 -3.42 3.51
C MET A 186 3.56 -4.30 4.76
N LYS A 187 3.76 -5.63 4.66
CA LYS A 187 3.38 -6.59 5.71
C LYS A 187 4.21 -6.51 6.98
N ASN A 188 5.48 -6.12 6.87
CA ASN A 188 6.43 -6.07 7.98
C ASN A 188 6.96 -4.64 8.15
N ILE A 189 6.05 -3.74 8.44
CA ILE A 189 6.39 -2.33 8.65
C ILE A 189 6.79 -2.09 10.12
N LEU A 190 7.87 -1.35 10.31
CA LEU A 190 8.23 -0.82 11.61
C LEU A 190 7.84 0.66 11.65
N ASN A 191 6.77 1.00 12.38
CA ASN A 191 6.40 2.38 12.65
C ASN A 191 7.26 2.92 13.80
N ARG A 192 8.10 3.92 13.50
CA ARG A 192 9.00 4.54 14.47
C ARG A 192 8.39 5.79 15.12
N SER A 193 7.29 6.33 14.55
CA SER A 193 6.62 7.54 15.06
C SER A 193 5.51 7.27 16.07
N ASP A 194 5.12 6.01 16.28
CA ASP A 194 4.06 5.64 17.23
C ASP A 194 4.41 6.02 18.68
N LYS A 195 5.70 6.00 19.02
CA LYS A 195 6.20 6.34 20.36
C LYS A 195 7.46 7.21 20.24
N LEU A 196 7.82 7.83 21.39
CA LEU A 196 9.08 8.55 21.46
C LEU A 196 10.26 7.62 21.21
N SER A 197 11.15 8.06 20.37
CA SER A 197 12.38 7.36 20.05
C SER A 197 13.48 7.68 21.04
N ARG A 198 14.41 6.75 21.21
CA ARG A 198 15.57 6.90 22.08
C ARG A 198 16.80 7.24 21.27
N SER A 199 17.29 8.46 21.43
CA SER A 199 18.58 8.87 20.89
C SER A 199 19.67 8.50 21.89
N VAL A 200 20.68 7.79 21.42
CA VAL A 200 21.76 7.27 22.27
C VAL A 200 23.04 8.07 22.01
N SER A 201 23.74 8.40 23.08
CA SER A 201 25.00 9.12 23.07
C SER A 201 26.03 8.37 23.92
N HIS A 202 27.25 8.36 23.47
CA HIS A 202 28.37 7.79 24.20
C HIS A 202 29.43 8.86 24.41
N ILE A 203 29.98 8.93 25.63
CA ILE A 203 31.11 9.79 25.92
C ILE A 203 32.23 8.95 26.59
N SER A 204 33.45 9.15 26.14
CA SER A 204 34.61 8.47 26.66
C SER A 204 35.30 9.32 27.70
N ILE A 205 35.68 8.72 28.82
CA ILE A 205 36.44 9.33 29.91
C ILE A 205 37.74 8.54 30.19
N PRO A 206 38.79 9.18 30.71
CA PRO A 206 40.03 8.48 31.09
C PRO A 206 39.81 7.50 32.26
N TYR A 207 40.54 6.41 32.29
CA TYR A 207 40.53 5.45 33.42
C TYR A 207 40.85 6.04 34.79
N GLY A 208 41.59 7.13 34.82
CA GLY A 208 41.93 7.84 36.07
C GLY A 208 40.85 8.75 36.62
N THR A 209 39.68 8.83 35.94
CA THR A 209 38.57 9.65 36.40
C THR A 209 37.87 9.03 37.61
N ASP A 210 37.62 9.84 38.64
CA ASP A 210 36.81 9.43 39.80
C ASP A 210 35.34 9.34 39.38
N ILE A 211 34.91 8.11 39.03
CA ILE A 211 33.56 7.87 38.47
C ILE A 211 32.48 8.17 39.51
N GLU A 212 32.71 7.85 40.80
CA GLU A 212 31.71 8.07 41.85
C GLU A 212 31.39 9.56 42.00
N LYS A 213 32.39 10.40 42.06
CA LYS A 213 32.22 11.87 42.13
C LYS A 213 31.60 12.43 40.84
N LEU A 214 31.89 11.84 39.69
CA LEU A 214 31.29 12.24 38.42
C LEU A 214 29.81 11.88 38.40
N GLU A 215 29.44 10.67 38.83
CA GLU A 215 28.07 10.20 38.88
C GLU A 215 27.16 11.04 39.79
N GLU A 216 27.71 11.54 40.93
CA GLU A 216 26.97 12.50 41.77
C GLU A 216 26.57 13.80 41.04
N ARG A 217 27.36 14.23 40.04
CA ARG A 217 27.17 15.48 39.31
C ARG A 217 26.30 15.31 38.05
N ILE A 218 26.25 14.09 37.50
CA ILE A 218 25.50 13.80 36.25
C ILE A 218 24.05 14.22 36.32
N PRO A 219 23.26 13.99 37.38
CA PRO A 219 21.87 14.42 37.41
C PRO A 219 21.68 15.92 37.17
N GLY A 220 22.52 16.74 37.80
CA GLY A 220 22.49 18.20 37.60
C GLY A 220 22.82 18.62 36.16
N MET A 221 23.79 17.93 35.53
CA MET A 221 24.16 18.15 34.14
C MET A 221 22.98 17.78 33.20
N MET A 222 22.27 16.66 33.44
CA MET A 222 21.13 16.21 32.64
C MET A 222 19.99 17.20 32.76
N ALA A 223 19.70 17.70 33.94
CA ALA A 223 18.66 18.70 34.15
C ALA A 223 18.98 20.00 33.39
N GLU A 224 20.22 20.51 33.44
CA GLU A 224 20.64 21.72 32.69
C GLU A 224 20.52 21.52 31.17
N ILE A 225 20.96 20.36 30.65
CA ILE A 225 20.83 20.04 29.23
C ILE A 225 19.36 20.01 28.81
N TYR A 226 18.49 19.41 29.61
CA TYR A 226 17.06 19.34 29.32
C TYR A 226 16.41 20.72 29.29
N GLU A 227 16.72 21.59 30.26
CA GLU A 227 16.19 22.95 30.32
C GLU A 227 16.51 23.76 29.05
N ASN A 228 17.72 23.57 28.51
CA ASN A 228 18.17 24.30 27.32
C ASN A 228 17.59 23.77 26.01
N HIS A 229 17.04 22.53 25.99
CA HIS A 229 16.62 21.84 24.75
C HIS A 229 15.26 21.15 24.88
N ARG A 230 14.32 21.76 25.63
CA ARG A 230 12.94 21.23 25.79
C ARG A 230 12.14 21.16 24.51
N ASP A 231 12.53 21.89 23.50
CA ASP A 231 11.91 21.87 22.16
C ASP A 231 12.16 20.53 21.45
N VAL A 232 13.36 19.98 21.59
CA VAL A 232 13.78 18.71 20.94
C VAL A 232 13.64 17.54 21.92
N MET A 233 14.07 17.72 23.17
CA MET A 233 14.06 16.65 24.19
C MET A 233 12.70 16.59 24.89
N LYS A 234 12.02 15.44 24.81
CA LYS A 234 10.69 15.25 25.40
C LYS A 234 10.74 14.80 26.86
N LYS A 235 11.87 14.30 27.29
CA LYS A 235 12.18 13.92 28.68
C LYS A 235 13.61 14.27 28.98
N GLU A 236 13.90 14.43 30.27
CA GLU A 236 15.26 14.60 30.75
C GLU A 236 16.15 13.44 30.28
N PRO A 237 17.39 13.72 29.78
CA PRO A 237 18.34 12.68 29.42
C PRO A 237 18.67 11.79 30.63
N VAL A 238 18.89 10.52 30.37
CA VAL A 238 19.17 9.54 31.41
C VAL A 238 20.56 8.97 31.22
N TYR A 239 21.36 8.97 32.28
CA TYR A 239 22.61 8.23 32.37
C TYR A 239 22.31 6.75 32.63
N LEU A 240 22.86 5.86 31.83
CA LEU A 240 22.63 4.41 31.93
C LEU A 240 23.82 3.65 32.54
N GLY A 241 24.89 4.37 32.87
CA GLY A 241 26.10 3.75 33.45
C GLY A 241 27.22 3.55 32.44
N VAL A 242 28.23 2.81 32.87
CA VAL A 242 29.36 2.41 32.03
C VAL A 242 28.90 1.41 30.99
N GLN A 243 29.10 1.74 29.73
CA GLN A 243 28.76 0.89 28.60
C GLN A 243 29.83 -0.13 28.27
N GLU A 244 31.08 0.33 28.33
CA GLU A 244 32.24 -0.49 27.91
C GLU A 244 33.53 0.01 28.56
N LEU A 245 34.44 -0.92 28.83
CA LEU A 245 35.84 -0.66 29.19
C LEU A 245 36.65 -0.84 27.90
N ALA A 246 36.84 0.25 27.15
CA ALA A 246 37.58 0.25 25.90
C ALA A 246 39.08 0.33 26.11
N ASP A 247 39.91 0.08 25.08
CA ASP A 247 41.37 -0.02 25.17
C ASP A 247 42.03 1.18 25.86
N SER A 248 41.51 2.38 25.71
CA SER A 248 42.11 3.62 26.25
C SER A 248 41.11 4.50 27.01
N ALA A 249 39.89 4.03 27.25
CA ALA A 249 38.82 4.83 27.80
C ALA A 249 37.74 4.00 28.49
N VAL A 250 37.04 4.61 29.44
CA VAL A 250 35.77 4.12 29.95
C VAL A 250 34.64 4.84 29.17
N VAL A 251 33.75 4.08 28.52
CA VAL A 251 32.65 4.62 27.71
C VAL A 251 31.39 4.69 28.56
N LEU A 252 30.85 5.88 28.72
CA LEU A 252 29.60 6.14 29.41
C LEU A 252 28.44 6.25 28.41
N ARG A 253 27.25 5.74 28.77
CA ARG A 253 26.08 5.74 27.94
C ARG A 253 25.00 6.67 28.48
N PHE A 254 24.51 7.51 27.59
CA PHE A 254 23.38 8.43 27.82
C PHE A 254 22.31 8.20 26.81
N VAL A 255 21.05 8.43 27.21
CA VAL A 255 19.87 8.27 26.36
C VAL A 255 18.93 9.44 26.58
N VAL A 256 18.37 9.96 25.50
CA VAL A 256 17.32 10.97 25.55
C VAL A 256 16.12 10.56 24.68
N ASN A 257 14.91 10.87 25.15
CA ASN A 257 13.70 10.63 24.42
C ASN A 257 13.37 11.85 23.55
N VAL A 258 13.20 11.60 22.26
CA VAL A 258 12.89 12.62 21.24
C VAL A 258 11.80 12.12 20.29
N ASP A 259 11.19 13.00 19.52
CA ASP A 259 10.40 12.59 18.36
C ASP A 259 11.32 11.91 17.33
N GLU A 260 10.82 10.94 16.58
CA GLU A 260 11.64 10.17 15.63
C GLU A 260 12.33 11.05 14.58
N LYS A 261 11.69 12.14 14.15
CA LYS A 261 12.27 13.14 13.24
C LYS A 261 13.54 13.79 13.80
N ASP A 262 13.63 13.88 15.11
CA ASP A 262 14.72 14.55 15.85
C ASP A 262 15.77 13.59 16.38
N ILE A 263 15.73 12.30 16.04
CA ILE A 263 16.62 11.28 16.59
C ILE A 263 18.11 11.61 16.36
N TYR A 264 18.46 12.13 15.20
CA TYR A 264 19.82 12.51 14.85
C TYR A 264 20.22 13.87 15.41
N SER A 265 19.31 14.84 15.44
CA SER A 265 19.54 16.15 16.05
C SER A 265 19.68 16.03 17.55
N GLY A 266 18.82 15.24 18.19
CA GLY A 266 18.89 14.95 19.62
C GLY A 266 20.24 14.32 20.04
N ALA A 267 20.74 13.36 19.25
CA ALA A 267 22.06 12.76 19.52
C ALA A 267 23.19 13.80 19.42
N ARG A 268 23.17 14.65 18.38
CA ARG A 268 24.19 15.69 18.19
C ARG A 268 24.18 16.72 19.29
N ILE A 269 22.98 17.18 19.70
CA ILE A 269 22.81 18.12 20.80
C ILE A 269 23.33 17.49 22.10
N LEU A 270 22.91 16.27 22.41
CA LEU A 270 23.34 15.58 23.61
C LEU A 270 24.85 15.36 23.65
N ASN A 271 25.48 14.97 22.55
CA ASN A 271 26.93 14.81 22.43
C ASN A 271 27.68 16.13 22.67
N HIS A 272 27.17 17.22 22.06
CA HIS A 272 27.78 18.54 22.22
C HIS A 272 27.71 19.03 23.66
N ASP A 273 26.55 18.95 24.28
CA ASP A 273 26.34 19.47 25.63
C ASP A 273 27.01 18.60 26.69
N LEU A 274 27.01 17.27 26.53
CA LEU A 274 27.79 16.38 27.36
C LEU A 274 29.29 16.75 27.32
N LEU A 275 29.85 16.99 26.14
CA LEU A 275 31.24 17.42 25.99
C LEU A 275 31.52 18.70 26.77
N LEU A 276 30.63 19.68 26.71
CA LEU A 276 30.78 20.96 27.45
C LEU A 276 30.66 20.77 28.95
N GLN A 277 29.68 20.00 29.41
CA GLN A 277 29.47 19.72 30.84
C GLN A 277 30.66 18.92 31.45
N PHE A 278 31.18 17.94 30.75
CA PHE A 278 32.31 17.15 31.19
C PHE A 278 33.58 18.00 31.28
N ARG A 279 33.82 18.87 30.30
CA ARG A 279 34.94 19.84 30.37
C ARG A 279 34.82 20.79 31.56
N ARG A 280 33.62 21.32 31.85
CA ARG A 280 33.35 22.15 33.04
C ARG A 280 33.57 21.38 34.34
N ALA A 281 33.36 20.08 34.32
CA ALA A 281 33.63 19.18 35.43
C ALA A 281 35.10 18.81 35.60
N GLY A 282 35.96 19.25 34.67
CA GLY A 282 37.39 18.91 34.69
C GLY A 282 37.72 17.54 34.11
N VAL A 283 36.77 16.94 33.37
CA VAL A 283 36.99 15.64 32.70
C VAL A 283 37.31 15.91 31.23
N GLU A 284 38.50 15.51 30.81
CA GLU A 284 38.95 15.63 29.43
C GLU A 284 38.66 14.36 28.65
N CYS A 285 38.48 14.50 27.32
CA CYS A 285 38.39 13.32 26.46
C CYS A 285 39.74 12.58 26.41
N PRO A 286 39.74 11.26 26.58
CA PRO A 286 40.98 10.50 26.56
C PRO A 286 41.59 10.45 25.16
N PHE A 287 42.92 10.51 25.12
CA PHE A 287 43.68 10.18 23.90
C PHE A 287 44.05 8.69 23.91
N PRO A 288 44.31 8.09 22.74
CA PRO A 288 44.82 6.74 22.67
C PRO A 288 46.08 6.59 23.55
N GLN A 289 46.09 5.58 24.41
CA GLN A 289 47.23 5.23 25.28
C GLN A 289 48.03 4.13 24.61
N LEU A 290 49.33 4.27 24.58
CA LEU A 290 50.27 3.29 24.03
C LEU A 290 51.41 3.02 25.02
N ASP A 291 51.56 1.79 25.48
CA ASP A 291 52.72 1.37 26.25
C ASP A 291 53.83 0.96 25.28
N VAL A 292 54.96 1.70 25.33
CA VAL A 292 56.13 1.41 24.48
C VAL A 292 57.22 0.81 25.32
N HIS A 293 57.50 -0.48 25.15
CA HIS A 293 58.64 -1.15 25.74
C HIS A 293 59.84 -0.98 24.80
N THR A 294 60.88 -0.26 25.26
CA THR A 294 62.15 -0.14 24.56
C THR A 294 63.16 -1.02 25.23
N ASP A 295 63.67 -2.03 24.53
CA ASP A 295 64.81 -2.79 24.96
C ASP A 295 66.02 -1.87 25.01
N LYS A 296 66.75 -1.86 26.18
CA LYS A 296 67.99 -1.14 26.34
C LYS A 296 69.16 -2.00 25.95
#